data_eed40609a69f1372f22e78c1fa72f81b
#
_entry.id   eed40609a69f1372f22e78c1fa72f81b
#
_cell.length_a   1.000
_cell.length_b   1.000
_cell.length_c   1.000
_cell.angle_alpha   90.00
_cell.angle_beta   90.00
_cell.angle_gamma   90.00
#
_symmetry.space_group_name_H-M   'P 1'
#
loop_
_entity.id
_entity.type
_entity.pdbx_description
1 polymer ?
#
loop_
_entity_poly.entity_id
_entity_poly.type
_entity_poly.pdbx_seq_one_letter_code
_entity_poly.pdbx_strand_id
1 'polypeptide(L)'
;MEQKKLYQPHYSTTRDARVLQTRQALRQALLELIDSKPLEQITIRDIAAAAGIGYNTFFRHYTNKEVLLREIVSEELSQLIELSVSAMDASDSTGASRALCQFVADHDTLWSTLLNGGAANTLRDEFIRLLRETAPSRMSGTAILPAEIGIKLVAVGTLELLAWWLEQSERIPFEQLAQIYEQLVLNPVASAYMD
;
A
#
# COMPACT_ATOMS: atom_id res chain seq x y z
N MET A 1 31.38 34.09 30.08
CA MET A 1 30.06 33.61 29.60
C MET A 1 30.21 32.13 29.23
N GLU A 2 29.84 31.25 30.17
CA GLU A 2 29.93 29.78 29.99
C GLU A 2 28.72 29.32 29.19
N GLN A 3 28.97 28.68 28.04
CA GLN A 3 27.92 28.00 27.27
C GLN A 3 27.54 26.71 28.00
N LYS A 4 26.35 26.71 28.59
CA LYS A 4 25.67 25.51 29.13
C LYS A 4 25.42 24.56 27.97
N LYS A 5 26.23 23.47 27.82
CA LYS A 5 25.94 22.34 26.96
C LYS A 5 24.62 21.72 27.43
N LEU A 6 23.56 21.87 26.64
CA LEU A 6 22.31 21.13 26.81
C LEU A 6 22.61 19.65 26.63
N TYR A 7 22.51 18.91 27.71
CA TYR A 7 22.58 17.46 27.73
C TYR A 7 21.35 16.90 27.03
N GLN A 8 21.51 16.40 25.81
CA GLN A 8 20.47 15.61 25.14
C GLN A 8 20.61 14.17 25.60
N PRO A 9 19.56 13.58 26.23
CA PRO A 9 19.64 12.24 26.72
C PRO A 9 19.67 11.24 25.54
N HIS A 10 20.77 10.50 25.42
CA HIS A 10 20.96 9.39 24.45
C HIS A 10 19.92 8.26 24.57
N TYR A 11 19.03 8.30 25.55
CA TYR A 11 18.07 7.22 25.83
C TYR A 11 16.85 7.21 24.91
N SER A 12 16.45 8.32 24.30
CA SER A 12 15.30 8.39 23.39
C SER A 12 15.62 7.70 22.06
N THR A 13 16.77 8.00 21.45
CA THR A 13 17.16 7.47 20.15
C THR A 13 17.36 5.94 20.13
N THR A 14 17.91 5.37 21.21
CA THR A 14 18.12 3.91 21.32
C THR A 14 16.80 3.16 21.55
N ARG A 15 15.87 3.74 22.30
CA ARG A 15 14.54 3.17 22.52
C ARG A 15 13.73 3.22 21.23
N ASP A 16 13.78 4.34 20.52
CA ASP A 16 13.10 4.52 19.25
C ASP A 16 13.66 3.58 18.18
N ALA A 17 14.97 3.39 18.12
CA ALA A 17 15.60 2.44 17.20
C ALA A 17 15.17 0.99 17.46
N ARG A 18 15.04 0.57 18.73
CA ARG A 18 14.54 -0.77 19.10
C ARG A 18 13.07 -0.95 18.73
N VAL A 19 12.25 0.08 18.92
CA VAL A 19 10.84 0.07 18.52
C VAL A 19 10.71 -0.11 17.03
N LEU A 20 11.45 0.67 16.24
CA LEU A 20 11.47 0.57 14.77
C LEU A 20 11.93 -0.80 14.31
N GLN A 21 13.03 -1.32 14.89
CA GLN A 21 13.55 -2.65 14.56
C GLN A 21 12.52 -3.75 14.86
N THR A 22 11.82 -3.66 16.00
CA THR A 22 10.78 -4.62 16.35
C THR A 22 9.59 -4.54 15.38
N ARG A 23 9.16 -3.34 15.00
CA ARG A 23 8.09 -3.16 14.01
C ARG A 23 8.47 -3.72 12.65
N GLN A 24 9.71 -3.49 12.19
CA GLN A 24 10.22 -4.08 10.95
C GLN A 24 10.25 -5.61 11.00
N ALA A 25 10.72 -6.20 12.11
CA ALA A 25 10.72 -7.66 12.28
C ALA A 25 9.30 -8.24 12.24
N LEU A 26 8.33 -7.58 12.89
CA LEU A 26 6.92 -7.99 12.85
C LEU A 26 6.31 -7.87 11.45
N ARG A 27 6.62 -6.78 10.73
CA ARG A 27 6.22 -6.57 9.34
C ARG A 27 6.70 -7.70 8.45
N GLN A 28 8.02 -7.96 8.47
CA GLN A 28 8.64 -9.01 7.67
C GLN A 28 8.06 -10.39 7.98
N ALA A 29 7.93 -10.72 9.28
CA ALA A 29 7.36 -11.98 9.73
C ALA A 29 5.91 -12.19 9.25
N LEU A 30 5.08 -11.15 9.28
CA LEU A 30 3.70 -11.26 8.80
C LEU A 30 3.65 -11.47 7.28
N LEU A 31 4.46 -10.75 6.51
CA LEU A 31 4.52 -10.90 5.04
C LEU A 31 4.96 -12.30 4.64
N GLU A 32 6.01 -12.85 5.27
CA GLU A 32 6.46 -14.21 5.01
C GLU A 32 5.39 -15.27 5.33
N LEU A 33 4.60 -15.05 6.39
CA LEU A 33 3.53 -15.96 6.75
C LEU A 33 2.32 -15.86 5.80
N ILE A 34 1.96 -14.66 5.34
CA ILE A 34 0.84 -14.44 4.40
C ILE A 34 1.15 -15.08 3.03
N ASP A 35 2.41 -15.09 2.62
CA ASP A 35 2.83 -15.77 1.39
C ASP A 35 2.58 -17.30 1.44
N SER A 36 2.64 -17.87 2.63
CA SER A 36 2.52 -19.33 2.83
C SER A 36 1.13 -19.82 3.21
N LYS A 37 0.28 -18.97 3.81
CA LYS A 37 -1.06 -19.37 4.30
C LYS A 37 -2.00 -18.17 4.47
N PRO A 38 -3.35 -18.40 4.39
CA PRO A 38 -4.34 -17.36 4.61
C PRO A 38 -4.18 -16.67 5.98
N LEU A 39 -4.49 -15.37 6.04
CA LEU A 39 -4.36 -14.56 7.26
C LEU A 39 -5.12 -15.17 8.45
N GLU A 40 -6.29 -15.77 8.21
CA GLU A 40 -7.14 -16.37 9.24
C GLU A 40 -6.42 -17.50 9.98
N GLN A 41 -5.53 -18.23 9.31
CA GLN A 41 -4.75 -19.33 9.87
C GLN A 41 -3.46 -18.87 10.56
N ILE A 42 -3.08 -17.59 10.41
CA ILE A 42 -1.91 -17.03 11.06
C ILE A 42 -2.27 -16.59 12.47
N THR A 43 -1.53 -17.08 13.46
CA THR A 43 -1.71 -16.66 14.86
C THR A 43 -0.67 -15.59 15.25
N ILE A 44 -0.98 -14.80 16.29
CA ILE A 44 0.00 -13.86 16.86
C ILE A 44 1.25 -14.59 17.40
N ARG A 45 1.10 -15.85 17.81
CA ARG A 45 2.25 -16.67 18.23
C ARG A 45 3.16 -16.99 17.05
N ASP A 46 2.59 -17.30 15.89
CA ASP A 46 3.37 -17.56 14.67
C ASP A 46 4.16 -16.29 14.27
N ILE A 47 3.50 -15.13 14.27
CA ILE A 47 4.13 -13.85 13.94
C ILE A 47 5.26 -13.52 14.93
N ALA A 48 5.01 -13.63 16.23
CA ALA A 48 6.01 -13.35 17.25
C ALA A 48 7.22 -14.31 17.16
N ALA A 49 6.96 -15.59 16.91
CA ALA A 49 8.02 -16.60 16.73
C ALA A 49 8.86 -16.31 15.48
N ALA A 50 8.23 -16.03 14.34
CA ALA A 50 8.92 -15.68 13.10
C ALA A 50 9.71 -14.37 13.23
N ALA A 51 9.19 -13.38 13.95
CA ALA A 51 9.86 -12.11 14.25
C ALA A 51 10.99 -12.23 15.31
N GLY A 52 11.17 -13.39 15.95
CA GLY A 52 12.15 -13.60 17.02
C GLY A 52 11.87 -12.79 18.28
N ILE A 53 10.60 -12.49 18.58
CA ILE A 53 10.20 -11.70 19.76
C ILE A 53 9.28 -12.50 20.69
N GLY A 54 9.18 -12.06 21.94
CA GLY A 54 8.21 -12.63 22.90
C GLY A 54 6.77 -12.28 22.54
N TYR A 55 5.83 -13.23 22.76
CA TYR A 55 4.40 -13.06 22.52
C TYR A 55 3.83 -11.74 23.09
N ASN A 56 4.18 -11.40 24.34
CA ASN A 56 3.72 -10.18 24.98
C ASN A 56 4.34 -8.90 24.36
N THR A 57 5.45 -9.02 23.64
CA THR A 57 6.09 -7.89 22.95
C THR A 57 5.25 -7.43 21.77
N PHE A 58 4.56 -8.35 21.08
CA PHE A 58 3.64 -8.01 20.02
C PHE A 58 2.61 -6.98 20.48
N PHE A 59 1.96 -7.20 21.62
CA PHE A 59 0.89 -6.34 22.15
C PHE A 59 1.36 -4.97 22.67
N ARG A 60 2.67 -4.74 22.72
CA ARG A 60 3.21 -3.38 22.94
C ARG A 60 3.20 -2.53 21.69
N HIS A 61 3.08 -3.16 20.51
CA HIS A 61 3.11 -2.51 19.21
C HIS A 61 1.75 -2.55 18.51
N TYR A 62 1.06 -3.68 18.56
CA TYR A 62 -0.20 -3.90 17.83
C TYR A 62 -1.23 -4.62 18.69
N THR A 63 -2.50 -4.24 18.57
CA THR A 63 -3.60 -4.86 19.30
C THR A 63 -3.98 -6.23 18.74
N ASN A 64 -3.83 -6.42 17.43
CA ASN A 64 -4.07 -7.67 16.72
C ASN A 64 -3.29 -7.70 15.40
N LYS A 65 -3.33 -8.82 14.68
CA LYS A 65 -2.63 -9.02 13.41
C LYS A 65 -3.23 -8.21 12.26
N GLU A 66 -4.52 -7.94 12.31
CA GLU A 66 -5.25 -7.15 11.32
C GLU A 66 -4.80 -5.68 11.35
N VAL A 67 -4.49 -5.14 12.52
CA VAL A 67 -3.93 -3.78 12.67
C VAL A 67 -2.51 -3.71 12.08
N LEU A 68 -1.68 -4.71 12.35
CA LEU A 68 -0.36 -4.80 11.74
C LEU A 68 -0.45 -4.88 10.20
N LEU A 69 -1.32 -5.76 9.67
CA LEU A 69 -1.51 -5.86 8.23
C LEU A 69 -1.99 -4.56 7.61
N ARG A 70 -2.99 -3.91 8.23
CA ARG A 70 -3.52 -2.64 7.74
C ARG A 70 -2.45 -1.55 7.69
N GLU A 71 -1.57 -1.49 8.68
CA GLU A 71 -0.45 -0.53 8.67
C GLU A 71 0.48 -0.78 7.48
N ILE A 72 0.87 -2.05 7.24
CA ILE A 72 1.70 -2.42 6.09
C ILE A 72 1.04 -2.00 4.77
N VAL A 73 -0.21 -2.36 4.60
CA VAL A 73 -0.99 -2.06 3.39
C VAL A 73 -1.15 -0.55 3.21
N SER A 74 -1.45 0.18 4.28
CA SER A 74 -1.63 1.63 4.23
C SER A 74 -0.35 2.37 3.83
N GLU A 75 0.80 1.93 4.32
CA GLU A 75 2.10 2.50 3.95
C GLU A 75 2.40 2.30 2.45
N GLU A 76 2.22 1.09 1.93
CA GLU A 76 2.46 0.78 0.51
C GLU A 76 1.50 1.53 -0.42
N LEU A 77 0.21 1.53 -0.08
CA LEU A 77 -0.79 2.25 -0.87
C LEU A 77 -0.59 3.76 -0.83
N SER A 78 -0.16 4.32 0.31
CA SER A 78 0.11 5.76 0.40
C SER A 78 1.26 6.16 -0.52
N GLN A 79 2.33 5.38 -0.61
CA GLN A 79 3.42 5.62 -1.55
C GLN A 79 2.95 5.52 -3.01
N LEU A 80 2.16 4.49 -3.33
CA LEU A 80 1.58 4.30 -4.65
C LEU A 80 0.71 5.50 -5.09
N ILE A 81 -0.15 5.96 -4.18
CA ILE A 81 -1.04 7.11 -4.44
C ILE A 81 -0.22 8.39 -4.58
N GLU A 82 0.76 8.64 -3.72
CA GLU A 82 1.60 9.83 -3.78
C GLU A 82 2.34 9.95 -5.12
N LEU A 83 2.92 8.86 -5.61
CA LEU A 83 3.56 8.81 -6.92
C LEU A 83 2.57 9.11 -8.05
N SER A 84 1.37 8.54 -7.96
CA SER A 84 0.32 8.75 -8.97
C SER A 84 -0.23 10.17 -8.95
N VAL A 85 -0.48 10.74 -7.79
CA VAL A 85 -1.00 12.12 -7.63
C VAL A 85 0.01 13.14 -8.11
N SER A 86 1.29 12.98 -7.78
CA SER A 86 2.36 13.89 -8.20
C SER A 86 2.46 13.99 -9.73
N ALA A 87 2.29 12.88 -10.44
CA ALA A 87 2.27 12.86 -11.89
C ALA A 87 0.96 13.43 -12.48
N MET A 88 -0.19 13.19 -11.84
CA MET A 88 -1.48 13.74 -12.25
C MET A 88 -1.55 15.27 -12.08
N ASP A 89 -0.93 15.84 -11.04
CA ASP A 89 -0.85 17.29 -10.84
C ASP A 89 -0.06 17.97 -11.99
N ALA A 90 0.86 17.25 -12.61
CA ALA A 90 1.55 17.69 -13.82
C ALA A 90 0.71 17.53 -15.10
N SER A 91 -0.56 17.11 -15.02
CA SER A 91 -1.42 16.76 -16.15
C SER A 91 -0.82 15.66 -17.05
N ASP A 92 -0.06 14.77 -16.46
CA ASP A 92 0.63 13.65 -17.12
C ASP A 92 0.05 12.31 -16.63
N SER A 93 -1.09 11.91 -17.19
CA SER A 93 -1.73 10.62 -16.89
C SER A 93 -0.84 9.43 -17.29
N THR A 94 -0.07 9.58 -18.36
CA THR A 94 0.86 8.55 -18.85
C THR A 94 2.02 8.37 -17.87
N GLY A 95 2.58 9.47 -17.37
CA GLY A 95 3.62 9.46 -16.34
C GLY A 95 3.13 8.86 -15.02
N ALA A 96 1.90 9.21 -14.60
CA ALA A 96 1.26 8.64 -13.41
C ALA A 96 1.10 7.12 -13.53
N SER A 97 0.54 6.65 -14.63
CA SER A 97 0.33 5.23 -14.92
C SER A 97 1.65 4.47 -14.96
N ARG A 98 2.68 5.06 -15.56
CA ARG A 98 4.02 4.48 -15.62
C ARG A 98 4.65 4.40 -14.23
N ALA A 99 4.59 5.46 -13.43
CA ALA A 99 5.16 5.49 -12.08
C ALA A 99 4.52 4.43 -11.18
N LEU A 100 3.19 4.26 -11.25
CA LEU A 100 2.44 3.23 -10.53
C LEU A 100 2.93 1.83 -10.91
N CYS A 101 2.96 1.50 -12.19
CA CYS A 101 3.35 0.17 -12.65
C CYS A 101 4.83 -0.13 -12.38
N GLN A 102 5.72 0.86 -12.53
CA GLN A 102 7.13 0.75 -12.18
C GLN A 102 7.31 0.47 -10.69
N PHE A 103 6.63 1.22 -9.81
CA PHE A 103 6.72 1.02 -8.37
C PHE A 103 6.33 -0.41 -7.97
N VAL A 104 5.26 -0.95 -8.55
CA VAL A 104 4.84 -2.34 -8.29
C VAL A 104 5.86 -3.34 -8.84
N ALA A 105 6.43 -3.08 -10.02
CA ALA A 105 7.47 -3.92 -10.62
C ALA A 105 8.75 -3.95 -9.75
N ASP A 106 9.15 -2.81 -9.19
CA ASP A 106 10.34 -2.69 -8.34
C ASP A 106 10.13 -3.38 -6.97
N HIS A 107 8.86 -3.58 -6.54
CA HIS A 107 8.48 -4.23 -5.29
C HIS A 107 7.69 -5.54 -5.54
N ASP A 108 8.00 -6.26 -6.60
CA ASP A 108 7.30 -7.44 -7.11
C ASP A 108 6.86 -8.43 -6.02
N THR A 109 7.81 -8.94 -5.24
CA THR A 109 7.53 -9.95 -4.21
C THR A 109 6.53 -9.46 -3.18
N LEU A 110 6.64 -8.21 -2.73
CA LEU A 110 5.73 -7.63 -1.76
C LEU A 110 4.31 -7.52 -2.33
N TRP A 111 4.18 -6.94 -3.54
CA TRP A 111 2.88 -6.76 -4.18
C TRP A 111 2.23 -8.07 -4.58
N SER A 112 3.02 -9.06 -5.02
CA SER A 112 2.52 -10.42 -5.27
C SER A 112 1.94 -11.02 -3.99
N THR A 113 2.64 -10.93 -2.86
CA THR A 113 2.16 -11.40 -1.56
C THR A 113 0.88 -10.68 -1.12
N LEU A 114 0.80 -9.36 -1.29
CA LEU A 114 -0.36 -8.57 -0.88
C LEU A 114 -1.59 -8.82 -1.76
N LEU A 115 -1.41 -8.98 -3.08
CA LEU A 115 -2.50 -9.15 -4.04
C LEU A 115 -2.98 -10.59 -4.13
N ASN A 116 -2.07 -11.56 -4.15
CA ASN A 116 -2.37 -12.96 -4.40
C ASN A 116 -2.39 -13.81 -3.11
N GLY A 117 -1.95 -13.22 -1.99
CA GLY A 117 -1.98 -13.84 -0.66
C GLY A 117 -3.25 -13.52 0.13
N GLY A 118 -3.22 -13.83 1.43
CA GLY A 118 -4.34 -13.61 2.36
C GLY A 118 -4.67 -12.14 2.68
N ALA A 119 -4.02 -11.17 2.03
CA ALA A 119 -4.16 -9.73 2.30
C ALA A 119 -5.10 -9.00 1.33
N ALA A 120 -5.52 -9.62 0.21
CA ALA A 120 -6.21 -8.98 -0.90
C ALA A 120 -7.46 -8.17 -0.49
N ASN A 121 -8.29 -8.69 0.42
CA ASN A 121 -9.47 -7.97 0.90
C ASN A 121 -9.08 -6.72 1.72
N THR A 122 -8.09 -6.83 2.61
CA THR A 122 -7.59 -5.70 3.40
C THR A 122 -6.98 -4.63 2.48
N LEU A 123 -6.23 -5.05 1.48
CA LEU A 123 -5.64 -4.16 0.48
C LEU A 123 -6.73 -3.39 -0.29
N ARG A 124 -7.77 -4.08 -0.76
CA ARG A 124 -8.89 -3.46 -1.48
C ARG A 124 -9.63 -2.42 -0.62
N ASP A 125 -10.01 -2.80 0.59
CA ASP A 125 -10.77 -1.94 1.49
C ASP A 125 -9.96 -0.69 1.87
N GLU A 126 -8.68 -0.85 2.13
CA GLU A 126 -7.78 0.24 2.48
C GLU A 126 -7.51 1.16 1.29
N PHE A 127 -7.37 0.61 0.08
CA PHE A 127 -7.18 1.41 -1.13
C PHE A 127 -8.40 2.28 -1.41
N ILE A 128 -9.62 1.72 -1.32
CA ILE A 128 -10.86 2.49 -1.47
C ILE A 128 -10.93 3.60 -0.41
N ARG A 129 -10.55 3.32 0.83
CA ARG A 129 -10.52 4.32 1.92
C ARG A 129 -9.56 5.46 1.59
N LEU A 130 -8.33 5.16 1.22
CA LEU A 130 -7.31 6.16 0.90
C LEU A 130 -7.68 6.97 -0.35
N LEU A 131 -8.22 6.34 -1.38
CA LEU A 131 -8.69 7.05 -2.57
C LEU A 131 -9.83 8.03 -2.25
N ARG A 132 -10.74 7.69 -1.31
CA ARG A 132 -11.77 8.64 -0.85
C ARG A 132 -11.19 9.86 -0.16
N GLU A 133 -10.12 9.68 0.61
CA GLU A 133 -9.46 10.77 1.34
C GLU A 133 -8.63 11.67 0.41
N THR A 134 -8.09 11.10 -0.65
CA THR A 134 -7.26 11.81 -1.62
C THR A 134 -8.02 12.24 -2.87
N ALA A 135 -9.22 11.68 -3.12
CA ALA A 135 -10.03 12.05 -4.28
C ALA A 135 -10.32 13.55 -4.26
N PRO A 136 -9.88 14.30 -5.25
CA PRO A 136 -10.08 15.73 -5.27
C PRO A 136 -11.58 16.05 -5.25
N SER A 137 -11.97 17.18 -4.64
CA SER A 137 -13.30 17.77 -4.70
C SER A 137 -13.80 18.02 -6.14
N ARG A 138 -12.96 17.81 -7.13
CA ARG A 138 -13.25 17.83 -8.57
C ARG A 138 -14.15 16.68 -9.05
N MET A 139 -14.29 15.61 -8.25
CA MET A 139 -15.27 14.54 -8.53
C MET A 139 -16.69 14.92 -8.04
N SER A 140 -16.89 16.14 -7.59
CA SER A 140 -18.20 16.71 -7.21
C SER A 140 -18.69 17.63 -8.32
N GLY A 141 -19.50 17.13 -9.22
CA GLY A 141 -20.12 17.89 -10.32
C GLY A 141 -21.36 17.17 -10.87
N THR A 142 -21.87 17.65 -11.99
CA THR A 142 -22.94 17.06 -12.78
C THR A 142 -22.52 15.80 -13.53
N ALA A 143 -21.42 15.16 -13.10
CA ALA A 143 -20.87 13.96 -13.72
C ALA A 143 -21.91 12.83 -13.77
N ILE A 144 -21.94 12.11 -14.91
CA ILE A 144 -22.80 10.93 -15.10
C ILE A 144 -22.46 9.84 -14.07
N LEU A 145 -21.20 9.77 -13.63
CA LEU A 145 -20.68 8.74 -12.73
C LEU A 145 -20.63 9.27 -11.28
N PRO A 146 -21.38 8.66 -10.32
CA PRO A 146 -21.20 8.99 -8.90
C PRO A 146 -19.78 8.76 -8.44
N ALA A 147 -19.19 9.70 -7.68
CA ALA A 147 -17.79 9.64 -7.22
C ALA A 147 -17.43 8.31 -6.53
N GLU A 148 -18.35 7.79 -5.72
CA GLU A 148 -18.16 6.48 -5.04
C GLU A 148 -17.95 5.33 -6.02
N ILE A 149 -18.63 5.33 -7.15
CA ILE A 149 -18.49 4.30 -8.18
C ILE A 149 -17.16 4.49 -8.91
N GLY A 150 -16.79 5.73 -9.24
CA GLY A 150 -15.50 6.05 -9.87
C GLY A 150 -14.31 5.57 -9.03
N ILE A 151 -14.32 5.88 -7.73
CA ILE A 151 -13.32 5.43 -6.77
C ILE A 151 -13.20 3.90 -6.75
N LYS A 152 -14.35 3.20 -6.69
CA LYS A 152 -14.36 1.73 -6.67
C LYS A 152 -13.84 1.14 -7.98
N LEU A 153 -14.22 1.71 -9.12
CA LEU A 153 -13.74 1.23 -10.43
C LEU A 153 -12.22 1.39 -10.56
N VAL A 154 -11.68 2.54 -10.16
CA VAL A 154 -10.23 2.75 -10.14
C VAL A 154 -9.56 1.76 -9.20
N ALA A 155 -10.04 1.65 -7.94
CA ALA A 155 -9.42 0.75 -6.95
C ALA A 155 -9.42 -0.70 -7.43
N VAL A 156 -10.58 -1.23 -7.80
CA VAL A 156 -10.72 -2.63 -8.21
C VAL A 156 -9.99 -2.88 -9.52
N GLY A 157 -10.16 -2.01 -10.53
CA GLY A 157 -9.49 -2.17 -11.82
C GLY A 157 -7.96 -2.14 -11.69
N THR A 158 -7.42 -1.26 -10.85
CA THR A 158 -5.98 -1.22 -10.56
C THR A 158 -5.50 -2.53 -9.93
N LEU A 159 -6.14 -2.97 -8.85
CA LEU A 159 -5.69 -4.16 -8.12
C LEU A 159 -5.84 -5.44 -8.96
N GLU A 160 -6.92 -5.60 -9.71
CA GLU A 160 -7.14 -6.77 -10.57
C GLU A 160 -6.13 -6.82 -11.73
N LEU A 161 -5.82 -5.66 -12.35
CA LEU A 161 -4.83 -5.61 -13.43
C LEU A 161 -3.43 -5.94 -12.92
N LEU A 162 -3.05 -5.40 -11.75
CA LEU A 162 -1.75 -5.68 -11.13
C LEU A 162 -1.64 -7.13 -10.67
N ALA A 163 -2.70 -7.69 -10.05
CA ALA A 163 -2.74 -9.10 -9.64
C ALA A 163 -2.56 -10.02 -10.85
N TRP A 164 -3.35 -9.78 -11.90
CA TRP A 164 -3.22 -10.54 -13.15
C TRP A 164 -1.80 -10.48 -13.70
N TRP A 165 -1.18 -9.30 -13.76
CA TRP A 165 0.16 -9.14 -14.29
C TRP A 165 1.22 -9.87 -13.46
N LEU A 166 1.10 -9.80 -12.13
CA LEU A 166 2.04 -10.45 -11.20
C LEU A 166 1.94 -11.99 -11.22
N GLU A 167 0.78 -12.55 -11.60
CA GLU A 167 0.57 -14.00 -11.74
C GLU A 167 1.16 -14.57 -13.04
N GLN A 168 1.47 -13.75 -14.04
CA GLN A 168 1.98 -14.26 -15.31
C GLN A 168 3.41 -14.78 -15.17
N SER A 169 3.67 -15.97 -15.72
CA SER A 169 5.02 -16.53 -15.85
C SER A 169 5.86 -15.79 -16.90
N GLU A 170 5.21 -15.31 -17.97
CA GLU A 170 5.79 -14.47 -19.02
C GLU A 170 5.07 -13.13 -19.01
N ARG A 171 5.61 -12.16 -18.27
CA ARG A 171 4.99 -10.85 -18.08
C ARG A 171 5.28 -9.94 -19.27
N ILE A 172 4.27 -9.19 -19.68
CA ILE A 172 4.50 -8.03 -20.57
C ILE A 172 5.34 -6.98 -19.80
N PRO A 173 6.14 -6.13 -20.51
CA PRO A 173 6.85 -5.04 -19.88
C PRO A 173 5.91 -4.12 -19.11
N PHE A 174 6.40 -3.56 -17.99
CA PHE A 174 5.57 -2.67 -17.16
C PHE A 174 5.12 -1.41 -17.92
N GLU A 175 5.85 -0.97 -18.92
CA GLU A 175 5.45 0.13 -19.82
C GLU A 175 4.18 -0.21 -20.60
N GLN A 176 4.06 -1.45 -21.08
CA GLN A 176 2.85 -1.91 -21.75
C GLN A 176 1.69 -2.07 -20.76
N LEU A 177 1.97 -2.57 -19.56
CA LEU A 177 0.98 -2.63 -18.47
C LEU A 177 0.46 -1.24 -18.15
N ALA A 178 1.34 -0.23 -18.06
CA ALA A 178 0.96 1.17 -17.80
C ALA A 178 0.03 1.74 -18.87
N GLN A 179 0.27 1.43 -20.15
CA GLN A 179 -0.62 1.82 -21.24
C GLN A 179 -2.01 1.18 -21.09
N ILE A 180 -2.06 -0.12 -20.75
CA ILE A 180 -3.32 -0.83 -20.52
C ILE A 180 -4.06 -0.21 -19.34
N TYR A 181 -3.36 0.05 -18.23
CA TYR A 181 -3.92 0.69 -17.04
C TYR A 181 -4.51 2.06 -17.35
N GLU A 182 -3.76 2.90 -18.07
CA GLU A 182 -4.21 4.23 -18.48
C GLU A 182 -5.47 4.15 -19.34
N GLN A 183 -5.48 3.29 -20.34
CA GLN A 183 -6.59 3.20 -21.29
C GLN A 183 -7.85 2.54 -20.72
N LEU A 184 -7.70 1.52 -19.90
CA LEU A 184 -8.85 0.72 -19.44
C LEU A 184 -9.32 1.06 -18.04
N VAL A 185 -8.49 1.68 -17.20
CA VAL A 185 -8.83 1.98 -15.81
C VAL A 185 -8.91 3.49 -15.56
N LEU A 186 -7.82 4.21 -15.86
CA LEU A 186 -7.71 5.62 -15.47
C LEU A 186 -8.53 6.54 -16.36
N ASN A 187 -8.31 6.52 -17.67
CA ASN A 187 -8.94 7.44 -18.64
C ASN A 187 -10.47 7.31 -18.70
N PRO A 188 -11.08 6.10 -18.69
CA PRO A 188 -12.54 5.99 -18.70
C PRO A 188 -13.21 6.63 -17.49
N VAL A 189 -12.58 6.49 -16.31
CA VAL A 189 -13.10 7.10 -15.09
C VAL A 189 -12.84 8.61 -15.09
N ALA A 190 -11.63 9.05 -15.46
CA ALA A 190 -11.29 10.48 -15.53
C ALA A 190 -12.19 11.22 -16.52
N SER A 191 -12.44 10.66 -17.70
CA SER A 191 -13.31 11.26 -18.73
C SER A 191 -14.76 11.45 -18.27
N ALA A 192 -15.24 10.64 -17.34
CA ALA A 192 -16.59 10.77 -16.79
C ALA A 192 -16.76 12.01 -15.89
N TYR A 193 -15.66 12.69 -15.51
CA TYR A 193 -15.62 13.88 -14.66
C TYR A 193 -15.06 15.12 -15.38
N MET A 194 -14.65 14.98 -16.64
CA MET A 194 -14.23 16.09 -17.50
C MET A 194 -15.43 16.54 -18.34
N ASP A 195 -16.04 17.66 -17.99
CA ASP A 195 -17.00 18.40 -18.83
C ASP A 195 -16.25 19.26 -19.86
#